data_303eb01d0982a83012eff401718dddc3
#
_entry.id   303eb01d0982a83012eff401718dddc3
#
_cell.length_a   1.000
_cell.length_b   1.000
_cell.length_c   1.000
_cell.angle_alpha   90.00
_cell.angle_beta   90.00
_cell.angle_gamma   90.00
#
_symmetry.space_group_name_H-M   'P 1'
#
loop_
_entity.id
_entity.type
_entity.pdbx_description
1 polymer ?
#
loop_
_entity_poly.entity_id
_entity_poly.type
_entity_poly.pdbx_seq_one_letter_code
_entity_poly.pdbx_strand_id
1 'polypeptide(L)'
;MQGIVQGLSRNRQRVAVLTDSGYTVFDIEHGEASIGDVITGNLDDHGSQDLTNQTTKQTLSVNIDAIQATAESAQYLLANR
;
A
#
# COMPACT_ATOMS: atom_id res chain seq x y z
N MET A 1 -0.63 7.50 -10.33
CA MET A 1 -1.79 6.77 -9.78
C MET A 1 -1.94 7.12 -8.30
N GLN A 2 -3.14 7.06 -7.79
CA GLN A 2 -3.37 7.37 -6.40
C GLN A 2 -4.34 6.36 -5.80
N GLY A 3 -4.22 6.14 -4.50
CA GLY A 3 -5.13 5.27 -3.77
C GLY A 3 -5.20 5.67 -2.31
N ILE A 4 -6.11 5.03 -1.59
CA ILE A 4 -6.36 5.31 -0.18
C ILE A 4 -6.06 4.05 0.63
N VAL A 5 -5.34 4.22 1.74
CA VAL A 5 -5.00 3.11 2.62
C VAL A 5 -6.29 2.58 3.26
N GLN A 6 -6.58 1.31 3.01
CA GLN A 6 -7.77 0.65 3.54
C GLN A 6 -7.44 -0.39 4.60
N GLY A 7 -6.23 -0.89 4.63
CA GLY A 7 -5.85 -1.89 5.60
C GLY A 7 -4.37 -1.89 5.93
N LEU A 8 -4.05 -2.35 7.14
CA LEU A 8 -2.69 -2.49 7.63
C LEU A 8 -2.55 -3.86 8.30
N SER A 9 -1.36 -4.46 8.18
CA SER A 9 -1.03 -5.64 8.96
C SER A 9 -0.80 -5.26 10.42
N ARG A 10 -0.68 -6.27 11.30
CA ARG A 10 -0.49 -6.05 12.73
C ARG A 10 0.73 -5.20 13.05
N ASN A 11 1.83 -5.46 12.35
CA ASN A 11 3.07 -4.72 12.57
C ASN A 11 3.12 -3.41 11.79
N ARG A 12 2.05 -3.09 11.05
CA ARG A 12 1.89 -1.87 10.26
C ARG A 12 2.92 -1.73 9.15
N GLN A 13 3.58 -2.80 8.75
CA GLN A 13 4.54 -2.79 7.66
C GLN A 13 3.93 -3.16 6.33
N ARG A 14 2.89 -4.00 6.32
CA ARG A 14 2.18 -4.35 5.10
C ARG A 14 0.91 -3.52 5.00
N VAL A 15 0.72 -2.90 3.83
CA VAL A 15 -0.34 -1.92 3.60
C VAL A 15 -1.13 -2.34 2.38
N ALA A 16 -2.46 -2.23 2.47
CA ALA A 16 -3.35 -2.41 1.34
C ALA A 16 -3.96 -1.07 0.97
N VAL A 17 -3.77 -0.67 -0.28
CA VAL A 17 -4.23 0.62 -0.81
C VAL A 17 -5.26 0.35 -1.91
N LEU A 18 -6.42 0.97 -1.81
CA LEU A 18 -7.45 0.84 -2.82
C LEU A 18 -7.22 1.88 -3.92
N THR A 19 -7.07 1.39 -5.15
CA THR A 19 -6.93 2.23 -6.35
C THR A 19 -8.10 1.97 -7.29
N ASP A 20 -8.14 2.69 -8.40
CA ASP A 20 -9.15 2.48 -9.44
C ASP A 20 -9.06 1.09 -10.09
N SER A 21 -7.91 0.46 -10.00
CA SER A 21 -7.66 -0.85 -10.63
C SER A 21 -7.78 -2.02 -9.65
N GLY A 22 -8.11 -1.75 -8.40
CA GLY A 22 -8.15 -2.77 -7.35
C GLY A 22 -7.16 -2.43 -6.23
N TYR A 23 -6.86 -3.42 -5.40
CA TYR A 23 -5.96 -3.20 -4.27
C TYR A 23 -4.50 -3.41 -4.67
N THR A 24 -3.64 -2.53 -4.17
CA THR A 24 -2.19 -2.69 -4.24
C THR A 24 -1.71 -2.99 -2.82
N VAL A 25 -0.96 -4.07 -2.66
CA VAL A 25 -0.44 -4.47 -1.35
C VAL A 25 1.07 -4.38 -1.39
N PHE A 26 1.64 -3.68 -0.41
CA PHE A 26 3.08 -3.49 -0.35
C PHE A 26 3.58 -3.55 1.07
N ASP A 27 4.89 -3.82 1.20
CA ASP A 27 5.61 -3.73 2.46
C ASP A 27 6.36 -2.41 2.50
N ILE A 28 6.26 -1.69 3.62
CA ILE A 28 6.98 -0.44 3.82
C ILE A 28 8.37 -0.77 4.36
N GLU A 29 9.39 -0.28 3.67
CA GLU A 29 10.78 -0.37 4.13
C GLU A 29 11.18 0.87 4.89
N HIS A 30 10.71 2.05 4.46
CA HIS A 30 10.93 3.32 5.15
C HIS A 30 9.68 4.15 5.06
N GLY A 31 9.32 4.78 6.17
CA GLY A 31 8.16 5.65 6.26
C GLY A 31 7.00 4.98 6.98
N GLU A 32 5.89 5.68 7.04
CA GLU A 32 4.69 5.22 7.75
C GLU A 32 3.44 5.56 6.95
N ALA A 33 2.41 4.74 7.14
CA ALA A 33 1.09 4.99 6.58
C ALA A 33 0.02 4.58 7.59
N SER A 34 -1.10 5.27 7.54
CA SER A 34 -2.25 4.99 8.41
C SER A 34 -3.51 4.86 7.56
N ILE A 35 -4.53 4.21 8.12
CA ILE A 35 -5.83 4.06 7.44
C ILE A 35 -6.34 5.44 7.02
N GLY A 36 -6.76 5.55 5.77
CA GLY A 36 -7.29 6.79 5.21
C GLY A 36 -6.26 7.69 4.54
N ASP A 37 -4.97 7.39 4.68
CA ASP A 37 -3.93 8.18 4.03
C ASP A 37 -4.01 8.01 2.51
N VAL A 38 -3.70 9.09 1.80
CA VAL A 38 -3.68 9.09 0.33
C VAL A 38 -2.25 8.83 -0.13
N ILE A 39 -2.07 7.77 -0.93
CA ILE A 39 -0.77 7.38 -1.44
C ILE A 39 -0.74 7.61 -2.95
N THR A 40 0.32 8.24 -3.43
CA THR A 40 0.51 8.49 -4.87
C THR A 40 1.83 7.92 -5.34
N GLY A 41 1.90 7.60 -6.62
CA GLY A 41 3.08 7.08 -7.26
C GLY A 41 2.76 5.90 -8.15
N ASN A 42 3.77 5.09 -8.46
CA ASN A 42 3.59 3.93 -9.32
C ASN A 42 3.05 2.75 -8.51
N LEU A 43 1.73 2.69 -8.38
CA LEU A 43 1.03 1.65 -7.63
C LEU A 43 0.64 0.45 -8.50
N ASP A 44 1.10 0.42 -9.75
CA ASP A 44 0.69 -0.60 -10.71
C ASP A 44 1.86 -1.48 -11.19
N ASP A 45 2.97 -1.44 -10.50
CA ASP A 45 4.13 -2.29 -10.78
C ASP A 45 4.61 -2.98 -9.52
N HIS A 46 5.04 -4.23 -9.67
CA HIS A 46 5.65 -4.98 -8.57
C HIS A 46 7.06 -4.49 -8.28
N GLY A 47 7.56 -4.83 -7.10
CA GLY A 47 8.93 -4.58 -6.71
C GLY A 47 9.12 -3.26 -5.97
N SER A 48 10.36 -2.84 -5.89
CA SER A 48 10.74 -1.64 -5.14
C SER A 48 10.25 -0.38 -5.82
N GLN A 49 9.54 0.46 -5.06
CA GLN A 49 9.00 1.73 -5.55
C GLN A 49 9.15 2.78 -4.47
N ASP A 50 9.29 4.03 -4.90
CA ASP A 50 9.19 5.18 -4.01
C ASP A 50 7.82 5.80 -4.21
N LEU A 51 7.01 5.82 -3.16
CA LEU A 51 5.67 6.38 -3.18
C LEU A 51 5.63 7.61 -2.30
N THR A 52 4.60 8.42 -2.47
CA THR A 52 4.40 9.60 -1.63
C THR A 52 3.13 9.43 -0.82
N ASN A 53 3.22 9.60 0.49
CA ASN A 53 2.05 9.73 1.35
C ASN A 53 1.65 11.20 1.33
N GLN A 54 0.60 11.52 0.58
CA GLN A 54 0.14 12.89 0.41
C GLN A 54 -0.44 13.48 1.69
N THR A 55 -1.00 12.63 2.53
CA THR A 55 -1.61 13.07 3.79
C THR A 55 -0.55 13.58 4.76
N THR A 56 0.57 12.90 4.86
CA THR A 56 1.65 13.26 5.79
C THR A 56 2.80 14.01 5.12
N LYS A 57 2.79 14.10 3.79
CA LYS A 57 3.85 14.72 2.98
C LYS A 57 5.18 14.00 3.11
N GLN A 58 5.14 12.69 3.29
CA GLN A 58 6.34 11.87 3.41
C GLN A 58 6.54 10.99 2.19
N THR A 59 7.80 10.69 1.88
CA THR A 59 8.14 9.70 0.88
C THR A 59 8.22 8.34 1.55
N LEU A 60 7.68 7.32 0.89
CA LEU A 60 7.71 5.94 1.36
C LEU A 60 8.58 5.11 0.43
N SER A 61 9.50 4.34 1.00
CA SER A 61 10.19 3.31 0.23
C SER A 61 9.50 2.00 0.51
N VAL A 62 9.00 1.36 -0.54
CA VAL A 62 8.16 0.17 -0.41
C VAL A 62 8.58 -0.91 -1.39
N ASN A 63 8.13 -2.13 -1.11
CA ASN A 63 8.23 -3.24 -2.04
C ASN A 63 6.82 -3.74 -2.34
N ILE A 64 6.35 -3.53 -3.56
CA ILE A 64 5.00 -3.89 -3.96
C ILE A 64 4.93 -5.38 -4.26
N ASP A 65 4.06 -6.07 -3.53
CA ASP A 65 3.92 -7.52 -3.58
C ASP A 65 2.72 -7.96 -4.42
N ALA A 66 1.67 -7.16 -4.48
CA ALA A 66 0.47 -7.47 -5.26
C ALA A 66 -0.14 -6.20 -5.83
N ILE A 67 -0.65 -6.31 -7.05
CA ILE A 67 -1.37 -5.22 -7.71
C ILE A 67 -2.69 -5.77 -8.23
N GLN A 68 -3.67 -4.88 -8.44
CA GLN A 68 -4.97 -5.24 -9.00
C GLN A 68 -5.63 -6.39 -8.23
N ALA A 69 -5.41 -6.43 -6.93
CA ALA A 69 -5.92 -7.49 -6.07
C ALA A 69 -7.36 -7.21 -5.66
N THR A 70 -8.10 -8.30 -5.38
CA THR A 70 -9.44 -8.16 -4.81
C THR A 70 -9.34 -7.82 -3.34
N ALA A 71 -10.44 -7.32 -2.75
CA ALA A 71 -10.49 -7.04 -1.32
C ALA A 71 -10.18 -8.29 -0.50
N GLU A 72 -10.67 -9.44 -0.94
CA GLU A 72 -10.44 -10.71 -0.26
C GLU A 72 -8.96 -11.09 -0.28
N SER A 73 -8.32 -11.00 -1.44
CA SER A 73 -6.88 -11.27 -1.56
C SER A 73 -6.06 -10.32 -0.72
N ALA A 74 -6.41 -9.05 -0.71
CA ALA A 74 -5.71 -8.05 0.08
C ALA A 74 -5.80 -8.36 1.57
N GLN A 75 -6.99 -8.72 2.07
CA GLN A 75 -7.17 -9.11 3.45
C GLN A 75 -6.33 -10.33 3.82
N TYR A 76 -6.30 -11.31 2.92
CA TYR A 76 -5.51 -12.52 3.13
C TYR A 76 -4.02 -12.17 3.29
N LEU A 77 -3.51 -11.32 2.41
CA LEU A 77 -2.12 -10.92 2.46
C LEU A 77 -1.77 -10.14 3.73
N LEU A 78 -2.69 -9.31 4.22
CA LEU A 78 -2.51 -8.59 5.47
C LEU A 78 -2.52 -9.54 6.67
N ALA A 79 -3.42 -10.52 6.67
CA ALA A 79 -3.61 -11.43 7.79
C ALA A 79 -2.47 -12.44 7.94
N ASN A 80 -1.74 -12.71 6.87
CA ASN A 80 -0.66 -13.69 6.86
C ASN A 80 0.73 -13.07 7.12
N ARG A 81 0.78 -11.87 7.64
CA ARG A 81 2.03 -11.18 7.94
C ARG A 81 2.39 -11.19 9.41
#